data_7b0ea213399bd881d69843adc79c3af8
#
_entry.id   7b0ea213399bd881d69843adc79c3af8
#
_cell.length_a   1.000
_cell.length_b   1.000
_cell.length_c   1.000
_cell.angle_alpha   90.00
_cell.angle_beta   90.00
_cell.angle_gamma   90.00
#
_symmetry.space_group_name_H-M   'P 1'
#
loop_
_entity.id
_entity.type
_entity.pdbx_description
1 polymer ?
#
loop_
_entity_poly.entity_id
_entity_poly.type
_entity_poly.pdbx_seq_one_letter_code
_entity_poly.pdbx_strand_id
1 'polypeptide(L)'
;MTEAKKVNYNSTNRAKYYEPQKEKSYTEKKIVTYKGNPNVEKETESSNGKKFYSEDDDVIMLADATNGFSTSSIKMWMVDKKKGEYYEIDMSGFPMNPGDIMNPGTGSTVTETLKGDYKIGSNNYPAECFVTTTTAQGHTWKSAEIYCYNGGHYPVYIVDLGQSYDMDKEGNVITVMEELRTTKVDFQAKADASLMDFNSILKKYKDGGKKTWKDLYT
;
A
#
# COMPACT_ATOMS: atom_id res chain seq x y z
N MET A 1 7.54 8.30 -19.20
CA MET A 1 8.83 8.76 -18.67
C MET A 1 9.67 9.25 -19.82
N THR A 2 10.20 10.45 -19.73
CA THR A 2 11.16 11.01 -20.69
C THR A 2 12.57 10.54 -20.29
N GLU A 3 13.36 10.13 -21.28
CA GLU A 3 14.78 9.75 -21.12
C GLU A 3 15.06 8.64 -20.06
N ALA A 4 14.17 7.68 -19.95
CA ALA A 4 14.32 6.59 -18.99
C ALA A 4 15.58 5.74 -19.25
N LYS A 5 16.40 5.54 -18.22
CA LYS A 5 17.62 4.72 -18.26
C LYS A 5 17.48 3.53 -17.34
N LYS A 6 17.92 2.34 -17.80
CA LYS A 6 18.02 1.15 -16.94
C LYS A 6 19.01 1.36 -15.79
N VAL A 7 18.62 0.94 -14.59
CA VAL A 7 19.44 1.02 -13.38
C VAL A 7 19.30 -0.26 -12.57
N ASN A 8 20.24 -0.50 -11.64
CA ASN A 8 20.14 -1.61 -10.70
C ASN A 8 19.11 -1.28 -9.61
N TYR A 9 18.22 -2.21 -9.27
CA TYR A 9 17.21 -2.05 -8.22
C TYR A 9 17.81 -1.59 -6.89
N ASN A 10 18.93 -2.19 -6.44
CA ASN A 10 19.58 -1.85 -5.17
C ASN A 10 20.08 -0.40 -5.09
N SER A 11 20.22 0.31 -6.24
CA SER A 11 20.62 1.71 -6.29
C SER A 11 19.43 2.69 -6.25
N THR A 12 18.21 2.19 -6.06
CA THR A 12 16.99 3.00 -6.10
C THR A 12 16.59 3.53 -4.74
N ASN A 13 15.82 4.62 -4.72
CA ASN A 13 15.23 5.14 -3.49
C ASN A 13 14.08 4.25 -2.98
N ARG A 14 13.42 3.48 -3.87
CA ARG A 14 12.38 2.53 -3.47
C ARG A 14 12.92 1.50 -2.47
N ALA A 15 14.11 0.96 -2.68
CA ALA A 15 14.72 0.04 -1.73
C ALA A 15 14.84 0.67 -0.33
N LYS A 16 15.26 1.94 -0.27
CA LYS A 16 15.38 2.71 0.97
C LYS A 16 14.02 3.06 1.59
N TYR A 17 13.02 3.36 0.77
CA TYR A 17 11.65 3.64 1.21
C TYR A 17 11.01 2.46 1.92
N TYR A 18 11.15 1.24 1.37
CA TYR A 18 10.56 0.04 1.98
C TYR A 18 11.30 -0.47 3.22
N GLU A 19 12.58 -0.16 3.39
CA GLU A 19 13.34 -0.54 4.59
C GLU A 19 12.73 0.01 5.89
N PRO A 20 12.36 1.30 6.00
CA PRO A 20 11.71 1.83 7.19
C PRO A 20 10.35 1.18 7.47
N GLN A 21 9.56 0.90 6.44
CA GLN A 21 8.25 0.26 6.59
C GLN A 21 8.36 -1.16 7.12
N LYS A 22 9.39 -1.91 6.71
CA LYS A 22 9.60 -3.30 7.14
C LYS A 22 9.90 -3.42 8.62
N GLU A 23 10.59 -2.45 9.21
CA GLU A 23 11.19 -2.69 10.52
C GLU A 23 10.54 -1.92 11.63
N LYS A 24 9.77 -0.80 11.36
CA LYS A 24 9.97 0.11 12.40
C LYS A 24 8.90 1.14 12.64
N SER A 25 9.23 2.31 12.49
CA SER A 25 8.46 3.44 12.96
C SER A 25 8.22 4.36 11.78
N TYR A 26 6.99 4.41 11.32
CA TYR A 26 6.61 5.31 10.23
C TYR A 26 5.17 5.78 10.40
N THR A 27 4.85 6.86 9.71
CA THR A 27 3.49 7.30 9.43
C THR A 27 3.41 7.65 7.95
N GLU A 28 2.42 7.12 7.26
CA GLU A 28 2.16 7.38 5.85
C GLU A 28 0.71 7.81 5.68
N LYS A 29 0.51 8.94 5.00
CA LYS A 29 -0.82 9.42 4.60
C LYS A 29 -0.89 9.44 3.09
N LYS A 30 -1.94 8.82 2.56
CA LYS A 30 -2.14 8.68 1.12
C LYS A 30 -3.45 9.33 0.70
N ILE A 31 -3.43 9.94 -0.49
CA ILE A 31 -4.62 10.38 -1.20
C ILE A 31 -4.59 9.65 -2.54
N VAL A 32 -5.54 8.75 -2.73
CA VAL A 32 -5.62 7.85 -3.87
C VAL A 32 -6.69 8.32 -4.83
N THR A 33 -6.33 8.40 -6.11
CA THR A 33 -7.24 8.72 -7.20
C THR A 33 -7.13 7.65 -8.28
N TYR A 34 -8.27 7.27 -8.86
CA TYR A 34 -8.33 6.26 -9.93
C TYR A 34 -8.74 6.92 -11.24
N LYS A 35 -8.14 6.48 -12.35
CA LYS A 35 -8.50 6.97 -13.67
C LYS A 35 -10.00 6.77 -13.94
N GLY A 36 -10.67 7.84 -14.32
CA GLY A 36 -12.11 7.80 -14.65
C GLY A 36 -13.06 7.71 -13.46
N ASN A 37 -12.56 7.66 -12.23
CA ASN A 37 -13.36 7.70 -11.01
C ASN A 37 -13.20 9.06 -10.33
N PRO A 38 -14.29 9.83 -10.09
CA PRO A 38 -14.21 11.11 -9.39
C PRO A 38 -13.96 10.96 -7.88
N ASN A 39 -14.14 9.77 -7.32
CA ASN A 39 -13.93 9.53 -5.90
C ASN A 39 -12.44 9.57 -5.54
N VAL A 40 -12.18 10.14 -4.39
CA VAL A 40 -10.84 10.24 -3.80
C VAL A 40 -10.86 9.46 -2.50
N GLU A 41 -9.97 8.49 -2.37
CA GLU A 41 -9.80 7.70 -1.16
C GLU A 41 -8.66 8.28 -0.32
N LYS A 42 -8.81 8.24 0.99
CA LYS A 42 -7.78 8.66 1.94
C LYS A 42 -7.40 7.48 2.81
N GLU A 43 -6.12 7.23 2.88
CA GLU A 43 -5.55 6.18 3.71
C GLU A 43 -4.54 6.79 4.68
N THR A 44 -4.49 6.27 5.90
CA THR A 44 -3.44 6.60 6.87
C THR A 44 -2.93 5.30 7.47
N GLU A 45 -1.63 5.10 7.41
CA GLU A 45 -0.95 3.99 8.08
C GLU A 45 0.08 4.53 9.06
N SER A 46 0.26 3.86 10.19
CA SER A 46 1.33 4.16 11.13
C SER A 46 1.77 2.89 11.86
N SER A 47 3.06 2.77 12.10
CA SER A 47 3.63 1.64 12.84
C SER A 47 4.77 2.10 13.74
N ASN A 48 4.93 1.46 14.88
CA ASN A 48 6.12 1.57 15.74
C ASN A 48 6.92 0.27 15.83
N GLY A 49 6.67 -0.67 14.89
CA GLY A 49 7.28 -1.99 14.84
C GLY A 49 6.62 -3.04 15.74
N LYS A 50 5.71 -2.64 16.63
CA LYS A 50 4.93 -3.56 17.49
C LYS A 50 3.44 -3.31 17.41
N LYS A 51 3.04 -2.10 17.13
CA LYS A 51 1.67 -1.69 16.91
C LYS A 51 1.54 -1.18 15.49
N PHE A 52 0.45 -1.52 14.85
CA PHE A 52 0.09 -1.10 13.50
C PHE A 52 -1.30 -0.48 13.50
N TYR A 53 -1.42 0.67 12.88
CA TYR A 53 -2.64 1.41 12.64
C TYR A 53 -2.83 1.55 11.14
N SER A 54 -4.03 1.26 10.65
CA SER A 54 -4.45 1.56 9.28
C SER A 54 -5.86 2.13 9.30
N GLU A 55 -6.10 3.17 8.54
CA GLU A 55 -7.38 3.85 8.42
C GLU A 55 -7.66 4.20 6.96
N ASP A 56 -8.86 3.89 6.52
CA ASP A 56 -9.47 4.41 5.30
C ASP A 56 -10.73 5.22 5.63
N ASP A 57 -11.57 5.52 4.63
CA ASP A 57 -12.78 6.32 4.81
C ASP A 57 -13.81 5.61 5.72
N ASP A 58 -13.86 4.29 5.75
CA ASP A 58 -14.89 3.49 6.40
C ASP A 58 -14.43 2.73 7.64
N VAL A 59 -13.15 2.34 7.68
CA VAL A 59 -12.64 1.39 8.65
C VAL A 59 -11.33 1.87 9.28
N ILE A 60 -11.13 1.55 10.57
CA ILE A 60 -9.82 1.61 11.21
C ILE A 60 -9.45 0.18 11.62
N MET A 61 -8.26 -0.26 11.24
CA MET A 61 -7.67 -1.52 11.69
C MET A 61 -6.53 -1.24 12.67
N LEU A 62 -6.54 -1.91 13.80
CA LEU A 62 -5.53 -1.82 14.84
C LEU A 62 -4.95 -3.21 15.10
N ALA A 63 -3.62 -3.32 15.13
CA ALA A 63 -2.95 -4.58 15.48
C ALA A 63 -1.86 -4.32 16.53
N ASP A 64 -1.89 -5.07 17.64
CA ASP A 64 -0.91 -5.00 18.72
C ASP A 64 -0.17 -6.34 18.83
N ALA A 65 1.08 -6.35 18.38
CA ALA A 65 2.01 -7.47 18.45
C ALA A 65 3.05 -7.31 19.57
N THR A 66 2.76 -6.51 20.61
CA THR A 66 3.68 -6.29 21.73
C THR A 66 4.06 -7.62 22.43
N ASN A 67 3.14 -8.58 22.46
CA ASN A 67 3.35 -9.91 23.03
C ASN A 67 3.82 -10.97 22.01
N GLY A 68 4.14 -10.57 20.78
CA GLY A 68 4.60 -11.44 19.70
C GLY A 68 3.72 -11.37 18.44
N PHE A 69 4.22 -11.97 17.36
CA PHE A 69 3.61 -11.91 16.02
C PHE A 69 2.85 -13.20 15.64
N SER A 70 2.54 -14.07 16.59
CA SER A 70 1.72 -15.26 16.32
C SER A 70 0.23 -14.93 16.36
N THR A 71 -0.60 -15.74 15.70
CA THR A 71 -2.08 -15.60 15.73
C THR A 71 -2.66 -15.66 17.13
N SER A 72 -1.98 -16.32 18.08
CA SER A 72 -2.39 -16.41 19.47
C SER A 72 -1.93 -15.24 20.35
N SER A 73 -0.94 -14.47 19.92
CA SER A 73 -0.34 -13.38 20.71
C SER A 73 -0.72 -11.98 20.21
N ILE A 74 -1.01 -11.85 18.91
CA ILE A 74 -1.45 -10.57 18.33
C ILE A 74 -2.89 -10.28 18.73
N LYS A 75 -3.15 -9.04 19.14
CA LYS A 75 -4.50 -8.53 19.34
C LYS A 75 -4.87 -7.63 18.19
N MET A 76 -6.07 -7.82 17.64
CA MET A 76 -6.56 -7.00 16.55
C MET A 76 -7.93 -6.44 16.86
N TRP A 77 -8.17 -5.23 16.39
CA TRP A 77 -9.47 -4.56 16.45
C TRP A 77 -9.80 -3.95 15.10
N MET A 78 -11.06 -3.99 14.77
CA MET A 78 -11.65 -3.28 13.64
C MET A 78 -12.66 -2.26 14.16
N VAL A 79 -12.56 -1.03 13.72
CA VAL A 79 -13.56 0.00 13.96
C VAL A 79 -14.38 0.19 12.67
N ASP A 80 -15.67 0.00 12.75
CA ASP A 80 -16.62 0.37 11.71
C ASP A 80 -17.04 1.83 11.97
N LYS A 81 -16.49 2.76 11.19
CA LYS A 81 -16.72 4.20 11.36
C LYS A 81 -18.17 4.59 11.06
N LYS A 82 -18.84 3.87 10.16
CA LYS A 82 -20.25 4.10 9.80
C LYS A 82 -21.20 3.71 10.92
N LYS A 83 -20.89 2.59 11.61
CA LYS A 83 -21.69 2.15 12.78
C LYS A 83 -21.30 2.85 14.06
N GLY A 84 -20.10 3.44 14.13
CA GLY A 84 -19.56 4.00 15.36
C GLY A 84 -19.19 2.91 16.39
N GLU A 85 -18.86 1.71 15.95
CA GLU A 85 -18.59 0.55 16.78
C GLU A 85 -17.20 -0.01 16.51
N TYR A 86 -16.58 -0.62 17.54
CA TYR A 86 -15.38 -1.41 17.35
C TYR A 86 -15.60 -2.88 17.73
N TYR A 87 -14.85 -3.76 17.14
CA TYR A 87 -14.88 -5.20 17.35
C TYR A 87 -13.47 -5.73 17.61
N GLU A 88 -13.31 -6.58 18.65
CA GLU A 88 -12.11 -7.39 18.81
C GLU A 88 -12.16 -8.55 17.81
N ILE A 89 -11.08 -8.75 17.05
CA ILE A 89 -11.03 -9.78 16.00
C ILE A 89 -10.27 -11.00 16.52
N ASP A 90 -10.96 -12.13 16.57
CA ASP A 90 -10.34 -13.42 16.84
C ASP A 90 -9.62 -13.92 15.59
N MET A 91 -8.29 -13.97 15.68
CA MET A 91 -7.40 -14.45 14.61
C MET A 91 -7.15 -15.95 14.66
N SER A 92 -7.80 -16.70 15.54
CA SER A 92 -7.64 -18.14 15.60
C SER A 92 -8.04 -18.82 14.30
N GLY A 93 -7.16 -19.70 13.79
CA GLY A 93 -7.38 -20.37 12.50
C GLY A 93 -7.23 -19.49 11.26
N PHE A 94 -6.67 -18.28 11.39
CA PHE A 94 -6.31 -17.47 10.23
C PHE A 94 -5.20 -18.16 9.42
N PRO A 95 -5.37 -18.35 8.09
CA PRO A 95 -4.50 -19.21 7.30
C PRO A 95 -3.11 -18.61 7.00
N MET A 96 -2.91 -17.33 7.32
CA MET A 96 -1.64 -16.63 7.10
C MET A 96 -0.99 -16.28 8.43
N ASN A 97 0.32 -16.17 8.44
CA ASN A 97 1.03 -15.62 9.59
C ASN A 97 0.71 -14.12 9.69
N PRO A 98 0.20 -13.60 10.82
CA PRO A 98 -0.04 -12.16 10.97
C PRO A 98 1.18 -11.28 10.70
N GLY A 99 2.40 -11.81 10.88
CA GLY A 99 3.64 -11.15 10.46
C GLY A 99 3.71 -10.86 8.96
N ASP A 100 3.05 -11.68 8.14
CA ASP A 100 3.00 -11.49 6.69
C ASP A 100 2.01 -10.38 6.28
N ILE A 101 0.98 -10.14 7.09
CA ILE A 101 0.03 -9.02 6.91
C ILE A 101 0.71 -7.70 7.25
N MET A 102 1.47 -7.68 8.34
CA MET A 102 2.22 -6.49 8.78
C MET A 102 3.48 -6.23 7.94
N ASN A 103 3.87 -7.21 7.14
CA ASN A 103 4.99 -7.17 6.22
C ASN A 103 4.45 -7.58 4.84
N PRO A 104 3.75 -6.71 4.11
CA PRO A 104 3.25 -7.05 2.79
C PRO A 104 4.43 -7.47 1.92
N GLY A 105 4.56 -8.77 1.81
CA GLY A 105 5.68 -9.42 1.16
C GLY A 105 5.73 -9.00 -0.29
N THR A 106 6.88 -8.76 -0.73
CA THR A 106 7.37 -8.59 -2.09
C THR A 106 7.03 -9.81 -2.98
N GLY A 107 5.75 -10.10 -3.14
CA GLY A 107 5.28 -11.24 -3.96
C GLY A 107 5.51 -11.05 -5.46
N SER A 108 5.84 -9.85 -5.95
CA SER A 108 6.09 -9.59 -7.36
C SER A 108 7.55 -9.30 -7.63
N THR A 109 8.13 -10.04 -8.56
CA THR A 109 9.52 -9.84 -8.99
C THR A 109 9.59 -8.67 -9.96
N VAL A 110 10.32 -7.61 -9.59
CA VAL A 110 10.65 -6.51 -10.49
C VAL A 110 11.60 -7.02 -11.56
N THR A 111 11.17 -6.97 -12.83
CA THR A 111 11.94 -7.46 -13.98
C THR A 111 12.78 -6.38 -14.64
N GLU A 112 12.38 -5.13 -14.48
CA GLU A 112 13.10 -3.97 -15.05
C GLU A 112 12.96 -2.75 -14.13
N THR A 113 14.04 -1.98 -13.98
CA THR A 113 14.05 -0.72 -13.22
C THR A 113 14.61 0.39 -14.10
N LEU A 114 13.87 1.49 -14.19
CA LEU A 114 14.21 2.66 -15.01
C LEU A 114 14.25 3.91 -14.14
N LYS A 115 15.14 4.85 -14.48
CA LYS A 115 15.14 6.23 -13.92
C LYS A 115 14.89 7.25 -15.02
N GLY A 116 14.18 8.32 -14.68
CA GLY A 116 13.87 9.42 -15.60
C GLY A 116 12.94 10.40 -14.91
N ASP A 117 12.29 11.26 -15.71
CA ASP A 117 11.30 12.20 -15.19
C ASP A 117 9.89 11.73 -15.53
N TYR A 118 8.94 11.95 -14.62
CA TYR A 118 7.52 11.70 -14.82
C TYR A 118 6.72 12.97 -14.58
N LYS A 119 5.75 13.25 -15.45
CA LYS A 119 4.93 14.46 -15.39
C LYS A 119 3.60 14.18 -14.70
N ILE A 120 3.32 14.92 -13.63
CA ILE A 120 2.01 14.91 -12.95
C ILE A 120 1.44 16.34 -13.00
N GLY A 121 0.32 16.51 -13.68
CA GLY A 121 -0.23 17.82 -13.95
C GLY A 121 0.75 18.68 -14.76
N SER A 122 1.13 19.85 -14.25
CA SER A 122 2.12 20.76 -14.85
C SER A 122 3.56 20.49 -14.40
N ASN A 123 3.79 19.65 -13.39
CA ASN A 123 5.09 19.47 -12.75
C ASN A 123 5.79 18.20 -13.25
N ASN A 124 7.12 18.29 -13.39
CA ASN A 124 7.98 17.15 -13.63
C ASN A 124 8.65 16.71 -12.31
N TYR A 125 8.71 15.42 -12.09
CA TYR A 125 9.32 14.82 -10.90
C TYR A 125 10.40 13.84 -11.34
N PRO A 126 11.61 13.89 -10.75
CA PRO A 126 12.55 12.77 -10.84
C PRO A 126 11.84 11.47 -10.40
N ALA A 127 11.94 10.43 -11.20
CA ALA A 127 11.14 9.23 -10.99
C ALA A 127 11.92 7.93 -11.22
N GLU A 128 11.49 6.89 -10.50
CA GLU A 128 11.93 5.52 -10.66
C GLU A 128 10.72 4.67 -11.06
N CYS A 129 10.86 3.92 -12.16
CA CYS A 129 9.82 3.03 -12.66
C CYS A 129 10.24 1.58 -12.45
N PHE A 130 9.38 0.79 -11.85
CA PHE A 130 9.57 -0.63 -11.56
C PHE A 130 8.58 -1.44 -12.38
N VAL A 131 9.08 -2.15 -13.37
CA VAL A 131 8.24 -2.98 -14.25
C VAL A 131 8.23 -4.39 -13.71
N THR A 132 7.04 -4.92 -13.53
CA THR A 132 6.78 -6.31 -13.19
C THR A 132 6.17 -7.03 -14.39
N THR A 133 6.72 -8.19 -14.73
CA THR A 133 6.19 -9.05 -15.77
C THR A 133 5.66 -10.33 -15.14
N THR A 134 4.40 -10.64 -15.37
CA THR A 134 3.75 -11.87 -14.90
C THR A 134 3.29 -12.69 -16.09
N THR A 135 3.63 -13.97 -16.11
CA THR A 135 3.15 -14.91 -17.12
C THR A 135 2.31 -15.99 -16.45
N ALA A 136 1.06 -16.15 -16.89
CA ALA A 136 0.17 -17.20 -16.42
C ALA A 136 -0.73 -17.66 -17.58
N GLN A 137 -1.02 -18.96 -17.67
CA GLN A 137 -1.91 -19.55 -18.67
C GLN A 137 -1.58 -19.16 -20.12
N GLY A 138 -0.29 -19.02 -20.45
CA GLY A 138 0.16 -18.63 -21.78
C GLY A 138 0.07 -17.14 -22.11
N HIS A 139 -0.41 -16.32 -21.19
CA HIS A 139 -0.47 -14.87 -21.34
C HIS A 139 0.60 -14.18 -20.50
N THR A 140 1.12 -13.07 -21.00
CA THR A 140 2.11 -12.23 -20.29
C THR A 140 1.52 -10.85 -20.08
N TRP A 141 1.46 -10.43 -18.81
CA TRP A 141 1.04 -9.09 -18.43
C TRP A 141 2.23 -8.29 -17.92
N LYS A 142 2.19 -6.99 -18.15
CA LYS A 142 3.12 -6.06 -17.54
C LYS A 142 2.35 -5.07 -16.69
N SER A 143 2.87 -4.78 -15.52
CA SER A 143 2.47 -3.65 -14.70
C SER A 143 3.70 -2.83 -14.35
N ALA A 144 3.51 -1.58 -14.04
CA ALA A 144 4.59 -0.73 -13.58
C ALA A 144 4.14 0.18 -12.45
N GLU A 145 5.02 0.39 -11.49
CA GLU A 145 4.86 1.40 -10.45
C GLU A 145 5.91 2.49 -10.68
N ILE A 146 5.47 3.74 -10.72
CA ILE A 146 6.34 4.90 -10.87
C ILE A 146 6.37 5.68 -9.56
N TYR A 147 7.53 5.74 -8.93
CA TYR A 147 7.79 6.48 -7.71
C TYR A 147 8.38 7.84 -8.06
N CYS A 148 7.65 8.90 -7.77
CA CYS A 148 8.03 10.28 -8.05
C CYS A 148 8.56 10.97 -6.79
N TYR A 149 9.68 11.65 -6.88
CA TYR A 149 10.39 12.25 -5.76
C TYR A 149 10.45 13.78 -5.88
N ASN A 150 10.54 14.46 -4.74
CA ASN A 150 10.74 15.90 -4.67
C ASN A 150 11.96 16.23 -3.79
N GLY A 151 13.15 15.88 -4.30
CA GLY A 151 14.43 16.12 -3.63
C GLY A 151 14.76 15.27 -2.41
N GLY A 152 13.80 14.45 -1.91
CA GLY A 152 13.96 13.54 -0.78
C GLY A 152 14.19 12.08 -1.19
N HIS A 153 14.34 11.20 -0.19
CA HIS A 153 14.44 9.76 -0.38
C HIS A 153 13.07 9.06 -0.45
N TYR A 154 12.01 9.73 -0.02
CA TYR A 154 10.65 9.18 0.00
C TYR A 154 9.86 9.74 -1.18
N PRO A 155 9.00 8.92 -1.80
CA PRO A 155 8.17 9.38 -2.89
C PRO A 155 7.11 10.37 -2.38
N VAL A 156 6.78 11.34 -3.22
CA VAL A 156 5.64 12.25 -3.01
C VAL A 156 4.43 11.83 -3.85
N TYR A 157 4.66 10.99 -4.87
CA TYR A 157 3.62 10.30 -5.64
C TYR A 157 4.06 8.90 -6.02
N ILE A 158 3.08 8.00 -6.09
CA ILE A 158 3.21 6.66 -6.67
C ILE A 158 2.13 6.56 -7.74
N VAL A 159 2.53 6.16 -8.95
CA VAL A 159 1.61 5.98 -10.09
C VAL A 159 1.65 4.53 -10.51
N ASP A 160 0.50 3.87 -10.51
CA ASP A 160 0.35 2.51 -10.97
C ASP A 160 -0.12 2.49 -12.43
N LEU A 161 0.62 1.78 -13.25
CA LEU A 161 0.30 1.54 -14.65
C LEU A 161 -0.05 0.06 -14.85
N GLY A 162 -1.12 -0.18 -15.58
CA GLY A 162 -1.50 -1.52 -16.04
C GLY A 162 -1.56 -1.59 -17.55
N GLN A 163 -1.58 -2.82 -18.09
CA GLN A 163 -1.78 -3.05 -19.52
C GLN A 163 -3.26 -3.19 -19.82
N SER A 164 -3.73 -2.48 -20.86
CA SER A 164 -4.94 -2.81 -21.58
C SER A 164 -4.58 -3.45 -22.92
N TYR A 165 -5.40 -4.38 -23.37
CA TYR A 165 -5.24 -5.10 -24.63
C TYR A 165 -6.32 -4.64 -25.59
N ASP A 166 -5.91 -3.96 -26.66
CA ASP A 166 -6.76 -3.71 -27.82
C ASP A 166 -6.30 -4.59 -28.99
N MET A 167 -7.20 -4.91 -29.90
CA MET A 167 -6.88 -5.55 -31.17
C MET A 167 -6.92 -4.53 -32.30
N ASP A 168 -5.91 -4.54 -33.15
CA ASP A 168 -5.97 -3.78 -34.40
C ASP A 168 -6.97 -4.39 -35.39
N LYS A 169 -7.16 -3.74 -36.53
CA LYS A 169 -8.08 -4.20 -37.59
C LYS A 169 -7.69 -5.55 -38.19
N GLU A 170 -6.44 -5.91 -38.06
CA GLU A 170 -5.85 -7.19 -38.53
C GLU A 170 -5.92 -8.29 -37.46
N GLY A 171 -6.42 -7.96 -36.23
CA GLY A 171 -6.54 -8.91 -35.12
C GLY A 171 -5.26 -9.06 -34.29
N ASN A 172 -4.24 -8.20 -34.48
CA ASN A 172 -3.06 -8.21 -33.65
C ASN A 172 -3.35 -7.50 -32.32
N VAL A 173 -2.82 -8.05 -31.24
CA VAL A 173 -2.96 -7.44 -29.91
C VAL A 173 -2.06 -6.21 -29.79
N ILE A 174 -2.68 -5.06 -29.59
CA ILE A 174 -1.98 -3.82 -29.22
C ILE A 174 -2.00 -3.71 -27.70
N THR A 175 -0.82 -3.58 -27.13
CA THR A 175 -0.66 -3.43 -25.69
C THR A 175 -0.41 -1.95 -25.36
N VAL A 176 -1.27 -1.38 -24.53
CA VAL A 176 -1.15 0.01 -24.04
C VAL A 176 -0.93 -0.02 -22.54
N MET A 177 0.05 0.75 -22.06
CA MET A 177 0.21 1.03 -20.64
C MET A 177 -0.68 2.22 -20.28
N GLU A 178 -1.60 2.02 -19.35
CA GLU A 178 -2.50 3.06 -18.89
C GLU A 178 -2.25 3.39 -17.42
N GLU A 179 -2.36 4.66 -17.06
CA GLU A 179 -2.40 5.09 -15.67
C GLU A 179 -3.73 4.62 -15.06
N LEU A 180 -3.63 3.78 -14.04
CA LEU A 180 -4.78 3.21 -13.35
C LEU A 180 -5.06 3.94 -12.04
N ARG A 181 -3.99 4.29 -11.30
CA ARG A 181 -4.08 4.90 -10.00
C ARG A 181 -2.93 5.88 -9.78
N THR A 182 -3.23 7.05 -9.20
CA THR A 182 -2.24 8.01 -8.73
C THR A 182 -2.42 8.21 -7.23
N THR A 183 -1.38 7.93 -6.47
CA THR A 183 -1.35 8.08 -5.01
C THR A 183 -0.41 9.23 -4.64
N LYS A 184 -0.95 10.28 -4.03
CA LYS A 184 -0.14 11.30 -3.37
C LYS A 184 0.26 10.78 -1.99
N VAL A 185 1.54 10.86 -1.65
CA VAL A 185 2.12 10.29 -0.43
C VAL A 185 2.71 11.39 0.44
N ASP A 186 2.39 11.37 1.73
CA ASP A 186 3.09 12.09 2.80
C ASP A 186 3.66 11.05 3.75
N PHE A 187 4.96 10.80 3.66
CA PHE A 187 5.67 9.80 4.45
C PHE A 187 6.59 10.43 5.47
N GLN A 188 6.50 9.92 6.70
CA GLN A 188 7.35 10.30 7.83
C GLN A 188 7.98 9.03 8.44
N ALA A 189 9.32 9.01 8.57
CA ALA A 189 10.06 7.90 9.20
C ALA A 189 9.92 7.93 10.74
N LYS A 190 8.68 8.09 11.23
CA LYS A 190 8.33 8.13 12.66
C LYS A 190 6.85 7.79 12.83
N ALA A 191 6.54 6.91 13.79
CA ALA A 191 5.16 6.65 14.18
C ALA A 191 4.51 7.89 14.80
N ASP A 192 3.25 8.11 14.47
CA ASP A 192 2.41 9.07 15.17
C ASP A 192 1.99 8.48 16.51
N ALA A 193 2.46 9.07 17.61
CA ALA A 193 2.19 8.58 18.96
C ALA A 193 0.69 8.55 19.28
N SER A 194 -0.10 9.47 18.72
CA SER A 194 -1.55 9.51 18.93
C SER A 194 -2.28 8.33 18.27
N LEU A 195 -1.76 7.83 17.16
CA LEU A 195 -2.29 6.66 16.46
C LEU A 195 -1.85 5.34 17.11
N MET A 196 -0.82 5.38 17.96
CA MET A 196 -0.35 4.20 18.72
C MET A 196 -1.05 4.06 20.08
N ASP A 197 -1.86 5.03 20.51
CA ASP A 197 -2.70 4.93 21.72
C ASP A 197 -4.07 4.32 21.37
N PHE A 198 -4.10 3.00 21.18
CA PHE A 198 -5.30 2.27 20.80
C PHE A 198 -6.42 2.39 21.83
N ASN A 199 -6.10 2.50 23.12
CA ASN A 199 -7.11 2.69 24.16
C ASN A 199 -7.87 4.02 23.98
N SER A 200 -7.17 5.09 23.67
CA SER A 200 -7.77 6.39 23.40
C SER A 200 -8.57 6.40 22.08
N ILE A 201 -8.17 5.62 21.11
CA ILE A 201 -8.91 5.45 19.85
C ILE A 201 -10.22 4.69 20.12
N LEU A 202 -10.13 3.49 20.72
CA LEU A 202 -11.29 2.62 20.97
C LEU A 202 -12.34 3.27 21.89
N LYS A 203 -11.94 4.08 22.88
CA LYS A 203 -12.86 4.83 23.74
C LYS A 203 -13.82 5.77 23.00
N LYS A 204 -13.53 6.12 21.76
CA LYS A 204 -14.41 6.99 20.93
C LYS A 204 -15.56 6.22 20.28
N TYR A 205 -15.54 4.90 20.35
CA TYR A 205 -16.48 4.03 19.68
C TYR A 205 -17.15 3.09 20.67
N LYS A 206 -18.36 2.62 20.35
CA LYS A 206 -19.10 1.65 21.15
C LYS A 206 -18.48 0.26 20.98
N ASP A 207 -18.37 -0.49 22.07
CA ASP A 207 -17.96 -1.88 22.02
C ASP A 207 -19.04 -2.75 21.37
N GLY A 208 -18.75 -3.31 20.21
CA GLY A 208 -19.59 -4.22 19.45
C GLY A 208 -19.33 -5.70 19.76
N GLY A 209 -18.39 -5.99 20.66
CA GLY A 209 -18.01 -7.37 21.06
C GLY A 209 -16.93 -7.98 20.21
N LYS A 210 -16.99 -9.31 20.03
CA LYS A 210 -16.00 -10.08 19.28
C LYS A 210 -16.53 -10.54 17.94
N LYS A 211 -15.65 -10.55 16.94
CA LYS A 211 -15.85 -11.15 15.62
C LYS A 211 -14.72 -12.11 15.31
N THR A 212 -14.96 -13.06 14.41
CA THR A 212 -13.88 -13.85 13.83
C THR A 212 -13.32 -13.13 12.61
N TRP A 213 -12.09 -13.45 12.22
CA TRP A 213 -11.51 -12.91 10.98
C TRP A 213 -12.38 -13.22 9.75
N LYS A 214 -13.16 -14.32 9.76
CA LYS A 214 -14.08 -14.70 8.67
C LYS A 214 -15.23 -13.72 8.51
N ASP A 215 -15.68 -13.10 9.58
CA ASP A 215 -16.78 -12.14 9.58
C ASP A 215 -16.38 -10.79 8.91
N LEU A 216 -15.08 -10.61 8.60
CA LEU A 216 -14.58 -9.43 7.90
C LEU A 216 -14.82 -9.49 6.38
N TYR A 217 -15.13 -10.67 5.84
CA TYR A 217 -15.30 -10.93 4.40
C TYR A 217 -16.76 -11.26 4.03
N THR A 218 -17.69 -11.15 4.94
CA THR A 218 -19.12 -11.31 4.73
C THR A 218 -19.85 -9.97 4.76
#